data_59bf4dd31086f54da473179e7d506997
#
_entry.id   59bf4dd31086f54da473179e7d506997
#
_cell.length_a   1.000
_cell.length_b   1.000
_cell.length_c   1.000
_cell.angle_alpha   90.00
_cell.angle_beta   90.00
_cell.angle_gamma   90.00
#
_symmetry.space_group_name_H-M   'P 1'
#
loop_
_entity.id
_entity.type
_entity.pdbx_description
1 polymer ?
#
loop_
_entity_poly.entity_id
_entity_poly.type
_entity_poly.pdbx_seq_one_letter_code
_entity_poly.pdbx_strand_id
1 'polypeptide(L)'
;MPDTLKLQPYVKVDDIPFTVSSDDIVRTRGKPWRSLRNGVGLNELDYGHVVYRFQDCGRLEEVTLEAEVVALGNVAVPFDTLAAFIRRHDPDAFERAGFLVSPEFGIAFDPGEPFWVTALARHCIPEWKAL
;
A
#
# COMPACT_ATOMS: atom_id res chain seq x y z
N MET A 1 -8.57 5.78 18.78
CA MET A 1 -8.72 4.46 18.12
C MET A 1 -7.51 4.20 17.26
N PRO A 2 -6.85 3.06 17.43
CA PRO A 2 -5.75 2.74 16.53
C PRO A 2 -6.28 2.54 15.12
N ASP A 3 -5.54 3.07 14.16
CA ASP A 3 -5.89 2.90 12.76
C ASP A 3 -5.51 1.49 12.33
N THR A 4 -6.50 0.75 11.85
CA THR A 4 -6.30 -0.62 11.38
C THR A 4 -6.52 -0.66 9.88
N LEU A 5 -5.50 -1.14 9.16
CA LEU A 5 -5.61 -1.45 7.75
C LEU A 5 -6.12 -2.90 7.63
N LYS A 6 -7.26 -3.06 6.97
CA LYS A 6 -7.78 -4.39 6.63
C LYS A 6 -7.37 -4.70 5.21
N LEU A 7 -6.48 -5.67 5.06
CA LEU A 7 -5.90 -5.99 3.76
C LEU A 7 -6.28 -7.39 3.31
N GLN A 8 -6.84 -7.47 2.10
CA GLN A 8 -6.87 -8.70 1.33
C GLN A 8 -5.79 -8.58 0.26
N PRO A 9 -4.66 -9.27 0.41
CA PRO A 9 -3.50 -9.09 -0.48
C PRO A 9 -3.90 -9.14 -1.94
N TYR A 10 -3.52 -8.09 -2.68
CA TYR A 10 -3.77 -7.91 -4.11
C TYR A 10 -5.25 -7.77 -4.51
N VAL A 11 -6.18 -7.81 -3.57
CA VAL A 11 -7.62 -7.74 -3.86
C VAL A 11 -8.18 -6.40 -3.45
N LYS A 12 -8.05 -6.04 -2.18
CA LYS A 12 -8.56 -4.75 -1.72
C LYS A 12 -7.89 -4.27 -0.43
N VAL A 13 -7.93 -2.95 -0.27
CA VAL A 13 -7.41 -2.20 0.87
C VAL A 13 -8.59 -1.57 1.57
N ASP A 14 -8.90 -2.01 2.80
CA ASP A 14 -10.13 -1.65 3.51
C ASP A 14 -11.35 -1.97 2.64
N ASP A 15 -12.11 -0.94 2.22
CA ASP A 15 -13.25 -1.11 1.34
C ASP A 15 -12.95 -0.78 -0.13
N ILE A 16 -11.67 -0.54 -0.48
CA ILE A 16 -11.27 -0.11 -1.82
C ILE A 16 -10.64 -1.28 -2.58
N PRO A 17 -11.31 -1.82 -3.60
CA PRO A 17 -10.72 -2.87 -4.44
C PRO A 17 -9.67 -2.28 -5.38
N PHE A 18 -8.67 -3.09 -5.74
CA PHE A 18 -7.63 -2.65 -6.69
C PHE A 18 -8.16 -2.42 -8.11
N THR A 19 -9.42 -2.74 -8.36
CA THR A 19 -10.07 -2.51 -9.65
C THR A 19 -10.65 -1.10 -9.83
N VAL A 20 -10.61 -0.27 -8.77
CA VAL A 20 -11.15 1.11 -8.88
C VAL A 20 -10.29 1.95 -9.81
N SER A 21 -10.92 2.94 -10.46
CA SER A 21 -10.24 3.97 -11.21
C SER A 21 -10.01 5.21 -10.35
N SER A 22 -9.17 6.14 -10.85
CA SER A 22 -8.99 7.42 -10.17
C SER A 22 -10.31 8.22 -10.08
N ASP A 23 -11.14 8.14 -11.11
CA ASP A 23 -12.45 8.79 -11.10
C ASP A 23 -13.36 8.22 -10.01
N ASP A 24 -13.30 6.90 -9.78
CA ASP A 24 -14.07 6.27 -8.71
C ASP A 24 -13.66 6.80 -7.34
N ILE A 25 -12.36 6.98 -7.11
CA ILE A 25 -11.84 7.49 -5.84
C ILE A 25 -12.32 8.93 -5.62
N VAL A 26 -12.20 9.79 -6.62
CA VAL A 26 -12.65 11.19 -6.51
C VAL A 26 -14.15 11.26 -6.26
N ARG A 27 -14.93 10.40 -6.94
CA ARG A 27 -16.39 10.37 -6.75
C ARG A 27 -16.76 9.94 -5.33
N THR A 28 -16.02 8.99 -4.76
CA THR A 28 -16.32 8.43 -3.44
C THR A 28 -15.74 9.28 -2.31
N ARG A 29 -14.52 9.79 -2.48
CA ARG A 29 -13.76 10.47 -1.42
C ARG A 29 -13.74 11.99 -1.56
N GLY A 30 -14.23 12.53 -2.69
CA GLY A 30 -14.19 13.94 -2.98
C GLY A 30 -12.85 14.40 -3.53
N LYS A 31 -12.64 15.71 -3.50
CA LYS A 31 -11.42 16.33 -4.03
C LYS A 31 -10.23 16.03 -3.11
N PRO A 32 -9.10 15.54 -3.66
CA PRO A 32 -7.91 15.33 -2.83
C PRO A 32 -7.29 16.65 -2.37
N TRP A 33 -6.50 16.62 -1.31
CA TRP A 33 -5.72 17.77 -0.87
C TRP A 33 -4.76 18.21 -1.96
N ARG A 34 -4.15 17.23 -2.64
CA ARG A 34 -3.17 17.48 -3.68
C ARG A 34 -3.22 16.38 -4.70
N SER A 35 -3.02 16.77 -5.97
CA SER A 35 -2.94 15.85 -7.09
C SER A 35 -1.67 16.18 -7.85
N LEU A 36 -0.79 15.19 -8.06
CA LEU A 36 0.48 15.42 -8.77
C LEU A 36 0.94 14.15 -9.46
N ARG A 37 1.86 14.31 -10.41
CA ARG A 37 2.58 13.19 -11.05
C ARG A 37 3.94 13.06 -10.35
N ASN A 38 4.24 11.87 -9.83
CA ASN A 38 5.49 11.67 -9.10
C ASN A 38 6.68 11.35 -10.01
N GLY A 39 7.87 11.20 -9.41
CA GLY A 39 9.11 10.98 -10.17
C GLY A 39 9.21 9.64 -10.88
N VAL A 40 8.33 8.68 -10.56
CA VAL A 40 8.31 7.37 -11.24
C VAL A 40 7.14 7.25 -12.23
N GLY A 41 6.48 8.35 -12.54
CA GLY A 41 5.44 8.40 -13.56
C GLY A 41 4.06 7.99 -13.12
N LEU A 42 3.80 7.98 -11.81
CA LEU A 42 2.47 7.68 -11.28
C LEU A 42 1.73 8.96 -10.90
N ASN A 43 0.42 8.95 -11.08
CA ASN A 43 -0.46 10.04 -10.69
C ASN A 43 -0.93 9.80 -9.26
N GLU A 44 -0.62 10.74 -8.36
CA GLU A 44 -0.96 10.64 -6.94
C GLU A 44 -2.19 11.47 -6.62
N LEU A 45 -3.12 10.86 -5.89
CA LEU A 45 -4.23 11.55 -5.25
C LEU A 45 -3.95 11.50 -3.75
N ASP A 46 -3.58 12.63 -3.16
CA ASP A 46 -3.13 12.74 -1.78
C ASP A 46 -4.25 13.30 -0.91
N TYR A 47 -4.76 12.47 0.01
CA TYR A 47 -5.79 12.85 0.98
C TYR A 47 -5.22 13.06 2.38
N GLY A 48 -3.88 13.13 2.50
CA GLY A 48 -3.19 13.36 3.76
C GLY A 48 -2.84 12.06 4.49
N HIS A 49 -3.83 11.35 4.98
CA HIS A 49 -3.64 10.09 5.70
C HIS A 49 -3.66 8.87 4.78
N VAL A 50 -4.01 9.06 3.51
CA VAL A 50 -4.00 8.02 2.47
C VAL A 50 -3.63 8.66 1.14
N VAL A 51 -2.79 7.97 0.39
CA VAL A 51 -2.34 8.39 -0.95
C VAL A 51 -2.59 7.24 -1.91
N TYR A 52 -3.36 7.51 -2.96
CA TYR A 52 -3.63 6.55 -4.04
C TYR A 52 -2.74 6.89 -5.23
N ARG A 53 -2.07 5.89 -5.81
CA ARG A 53 -1.20 6.08 -6.97
C ARG A 53 -1.71 5.27 -8.15
N PHE A 54 -1.87 5.96 -9.28
CA PHE A 54 -2.45 5.39 -10.50
C PHE A 54 -1.51 5.55 -11.68
N GLN A 55 -1.56 4.60 -12.61
CA GLN A 55 -0.95 4.78 -13.92
C GLN A 55 -1.77 5.76 -14.76
N ASP A 56 -1.20 6.27 -15.86
CA ASP A 56 -1.89 7.19 -16.76
C ASP A 56 -3.17 6.59 -17.33
N CYS A 57 -3.24 5.27 -17.48
CA CYS A 57 -4.45 4.58 -17.94
C CYS A 57 -5.54 4.50 -16.86
N GLY A 58 -5.28 4.96 -15.64
CA GLY A 58 -6.24 4.94 -14.55
C GLY A 58 -6.18 3.70 -13.66
N ARG A 59 -5.22 2.79 -13.89
CA ARG A 59 -5.08 1.57 -13.11
C ARG A 59 -4.41 1.87 -11.76
N LEU A 60 -5.02 1.39 -10.68
CA LEU A 60 -4.48 1.56 -9.33
C LEU A 60 -3.22 0.69 -9.15
N GLU A 61 -2.14 1.34 -8.73
CA GLU A 61 -0.85 0.68 -8.50
C GLU A 61 -0.58 0.47 -7.02
N GLU A 62 -0.75 1.53 -6.22
CA GLU A 62 -0.35 1.51 -4.82
C GLU A 62 -1.32 2.34 -3.98
N VAL A 63 -1.51 1.91 -2.73
CA VAL A 63 -2.23 2.70 -1.73
C VAL A 63 -1.32 2.79 -0.50
N THR A 64 -0.88 4.01 -0.17
CA THR A 64 -0.06 4.28 1.02
C THR A 64 -0.93 4.92 2.09
N LEU A 65 -0.92 4.36 3.28
CA LEU A 65 -1.73 4.89 4.38
C LEU A 65 -1.06 4.64 5.73
N GLU A 66 -1.51 5.38 6.75
CA GLU A 66 -1.05 5.18 8.11
C GLU A 66 -1.84 4.04 8.74
N ALA A 67 -1.15 3.09 9.36
CA ALA A 67 -1.77 1.96 10.04
C ALA A 67 -0.94 1.55 11.25
N GLU A 68 -1.52 1.65 12.43
CA GLU A 68 -0.89 1.13 13.65
C GLU A 68 -0.97 -0.39 13.71
N VAL A 69 -2.00 -0.96 13.07
CA VAL A 69 -2.24 -2.40 13.00
C VAL A 69 -2.59 -2.76 11.56
N VAL A 70 -1.98 -3.83 11.07
CA VAL A 70 -2.30 -4.38 9.74
C VAL A 70 -3.01 -5.73 9.95
N ALA A 71 -4.27 -5.79 9.53
CA ALA A 71 -5.05 -7.02 9.60
C ALA A 71 -4.89 -7.78 8.27
N LEU A 72 -4.18 -8.90 8.34
CA LEU A 72 -3.92 -9.79 7.20
C LEU A 72 -4.81 -11.02 7.35
N GLY A 73 -6.02 -10.94 6.79
CA GLY A 73 -7.03 -11.97 7.02
C GLY A 73 -7.46 -11.98 8.49
N ASN A 74 -7.26 -13.10 9.17
CA ASN A 74 -7.66 -13.26 10.57
C ASN A 74 -6.59 -12.85 11.56
N VAL A 75 -5.43 -12.36 11.10
CA VAL A 75 -4.31 -12.01 11.95
C VAL A 75 -4.12 -10.51 11.96
N ALA A 76 -4.20 -9.89 13.13
CA ALA A 76 -3.93 -8.47 13.31
C ALA A 76 -2.49 -8.29 13.80
N VAL A 77 -1.67 -7.60 13.02
CA VAL A 77 -0.24 -7.44 13.29
C VAL A 77 0.07 -5.98 13.58
N PRO A 78 0.51 -5.63 14.80
CA PRO A 78 0.95 -4.28 15.09
C PRO A 78 2.14 -3.88 14.21
N PHE A 79 2.22 -2.61 13.85
CA PHE A 79 3.30 -2.11 12.98
C PHE A 79 4.69 -2.42 13.54
N ASP A 80 4.88 -2.29 14.85
CA ASP A 80 6.19 -2.49 15.47
C ASP A 80 6.70 -3.94 15.41
N THR A 81 5.81 -4.90 15.13
CA THR A 81 6.17 -6.31 14.93
C THR A 81 5.95 -6.78 13.49
N LEU A 82 5.52 -5.89 12.60
CA LEU A 82 5.16 -6.26 11.24
C LEU A 82 6.37 -6.79 10.46
N ALA A 83 7.53 -6.15 10.59
CA ALA A 83 8.74 -6.62 9.88
C ALA A 83 9.11 -8.04 10.30
N ALA A 84 9.09 -8.35 11.59
CA ALA A 84 9.39 -9.68 12.09
C ALA A 84 8.35 -10.71 11.60
N PHE A 85 7.07 -10.32 11.60
CA PHE A 85 6.00 -11.17 11.10
C PHE A 85 6.21 -11.51 9.62
N ILE A 86 6.51 -10.50 8.79
CA ILE A 86 6.73 -10.71 7.35
C ILE A 86 7.92 -11.64 7.13
N ARG A 87 9.05 -11.39 7.80
CA ARG A 87 10.25 -12.22 7.63
C ARG A 87 10.01 -13.67 8.03
N ARG A 88 9.14 -13.89 9.03
CA ARG A 88 8.81 -15.22 9.51
C ARG A 88 7.88 -15.98 8.57
N HIS A 89 6.92 -15.27 7.96
CA HIS A 89 5.83 -15.90 7.19
C HIS A 89 5.96 -15.76 5.69
N ASP A 90 6.88 -14.93 5.20
CA ASP A 90 7.11 -14.76 3.77
C ASP A 90 8.57 -15.03 3.41
N PRO A 91 8.86 -16.24 2.90
CA PRO A 91 10.23 -16.58 2.50
C PRO A 91 10.72 -15.79 1.29
N ASP A 92 9.82 -15.17 0.53
CA ASP A 92 10.16 -14.39 -0.66
C ASP A 92 10.30 -12.89 -0.36
N ALA A 93 10.12 -12.46 0.89
CA ALA A 93 10.28 -11.06 1.28
C ALA A 93 11.70 -10.58 0.98
N PHE A 94 11.79 -9.33 0.52
CA PHE A 94 13.09 -8.74 0.15
C PHE A 94 13.14 -7.26 0.52
N GLU A 95 14.35 -6.70 0.56
CA GLU A 95 14.55 -5.28 0.84
C GLU A 95 14.96 -4.55 -0.43
N ARG A 96 14.36 -3.36 -0.67
CA ARG A 96 14.70 -2.47 -1.78
C ARG A 96 14.46 -1.04 -1.36
N ALA A 97 15.45 -0.18 -1.63
CA ALA A 97 15.34 1.27 -1.40
C ALA A 97 14.91 1.63 0.03
N GLY A 98 15.34 0.84 1.01
CA GLY A 98 14.97 1.05 2.42
C GLY A 98 13.63 0.44 2.83
N PHE A 99 12.93 -0.22 1.91
CA PHE A 99 11.63 -0.84 2.17
C PHE A 99 11.75 -2.35 2.30
N LEU A 100 10.96 -2.92 3.20
CA LEU A 100 10.71 -4.36 3.24
C LEU A 100 9.48 -4.62 2.36
N VAL A 101 9.64 -5.48 1.36
CA VAL A 101 8.60 -5.80 0.39
C VAL A 101 8.20 -7.25 0.57
N SER A 102 6.90 -7.49 0.66
CA SER A 102 6.34 -8.84 0.85
C SER A 102 5.47 -9.23 -0.34
N PRO A 103 5.97 -10.11 -1.23
CA PRO A 103 5.13 -10.65 -2.31
C PRO A 103 3.95 -11.49 -1.80
N GLU A 104 4.11 -12.18 -0.67
CA GLU A 104 3.03 -12.99 -0.10
C GLU A 104 1.84 -12.13 0.33
N PHE A 105 2.12 -10.99 0.97
CA PHE A 105 1.08 -10.14 1.53
C PHE A 105 0.81 -8.89 0.70
N GLY A 106 1.59 -8.63 -0.34
CA GLY A 106 1.35 -7.49 -1.24
C GLY A 106 1.52 -6.14 -0.56
N ILE A 107 2.53 -5.99 0.29
CA ILE A 107 2.82 -4.73 0.99
C ILE A 107 4.30 -4.37 0.90
N ALA A 108 4.57 -3.07 1.04
CA ALA A 108 5.92 -2.54 1.20
C ALA A 108 5.88 -1.48 2.28
N PHE A 109 6.88 -1.45 3.15
CA PHE A 109 6.96 -0.44 4.19
C PHE A 109 8.40 -0.31 4.69
N ASP A 110 8.71 0.87 5.24
CA ASP A 110 9.98 1.12 5.91
C ASP A 110 9.76 0.95 7.41
N PRO A 111 10.37 -0.07 8.05
CA PRO A 111 10.20 -0.27 9.50
C PRO A 111 10.65 0.92 10.34
N GLY A 112 11.50 1.81 9.79
CA GLY A 112 11.94 3.02 10.45
C GLY A 112 11.01 4.21 10.31
N GLU A 113 9.93 4.07 9.56
CA GLU A 113 8.94 5.12 9.32
C GLU A 113 7.56 4.69 9.80
N PRO A 114 7.32 4.71 11.15
CA PRO A 114 6.02 4.33 11.66
C PRO A 114 5.00 5.38 11.23
N PHE A 115 3.91 5.07 10.85
CA PHE A 115 3.11 3.86 10.71
C PHE A 115 2.68 3.73 9.23
N TRP A 116 3.55 4.13 8.30
CA TRP A 116 3.23 4.18 6.88
C TRP A 116 3.39 2.80 6.24
N VAL A 117 2.33 2.33 5.59
CA VAL A 117 2.30 1.04 4.89
C VAL A 117 1.75 1.27 3.49
N THR A 118 2.39 0.66 2.50
CA THR A 118 1.93 0.70 1.10
C THR A 118 1.41 -0.66 0.69
N ALA A 119 0.14 -0.72 0.31
CA ALA A 119 -0.45 -1.90 -0.31
C ALA A 119 -0.19 -1.86 -1.81
N LEU A 120 0.24 -2.98 -2.39
CA LEU A 120 0.70 -3.06 -3.78
C LEU A 120 -0.27 -3.85 -4.63
N ALA A 121 -0.45 -3.41 -5.88
CA ALA A 121 -1.05 -4.26 -6.91
C ALA A 121 -0.04 -5.34 -7.28
N ARG A 122 -0.54 -6.51 -7.72
CA ARG A 122 0.31 -7.67 -8.00
C ARG A 122 1.39 -7.37 -9.05
N HIS A 123 1.06 -6.61 -10.08
CA HIS A 123 2.00 -6.28 -11.16
C HIS A 123 3.13 -5.34 -10.71
N CYS A 124 3.05 -4.76 -9.51
CA CYS A 124 4.11 -3.90 -8.98
C CYS A 124 5.29 -4.68 -8.43
N ILE A 125 5.10 -5.96 -8.11
CA ILE A 125 6.18 -6.77 -7.49
C ILE A 125 7.41 -6.86 -8.39
N PRO A 126 7.30 -7.21 -9.70
CA PRO A 126 8.47 -7.21 -10.57
C PRO A 126 9.16 -5.84 -10.67
N GLU A 127 8.39 -4.76 -10.63
CA GLU A 127 8.94 -3.40 -10.67
C GLU A 127 9.76 -3.11 -9.42
N TRP A 128 9.28 -3.52 -8.25
CA TRP A 128 10.04 -3.38 -7.01
C TRP A 128 11.32 -4.20 -7.02
N LYS A 129 11.27 -5.42 -7.56
CA LYS A 129 12.47 -6.26 -7.67
C LYS A 129 13.53 -5.68 -8.58
N ALA A 130 13.11 -4.87 -9.55
CA ALA A 130 14.01 -4.26 -10.53
C ALA A 130 14.67 -2.97 -10.05
N LEU A 131 14.28 -2.45 -8.90
CA LEU A 131 14.88 -1.22 -8.35
C LEU A 131 16.35 -1.42 -7.95
#